data_9bc795fad1f76e3b16c15679e68212ff
#
_entry.id   9bc795fad1f76e3b16c15679e68212ff
#
_cell.length_a   1.000
_cell.length_b   1.000
_cell.length_c   1.000
_cell.angle_alpha   90.00
_cell.angle_beta   90.00
_cell.angle_gamma   90.00
#
_symmetry.space_group_name_H-M   'P 1'
#
loop_
_entity.id
_entity.type
_entity.pdbx_description
1 polymer ?
#
loop_
_entity_poly.entity_id
_entity_poly.type
_entity_poly.pdbx_seq_one_letter_code
_entity_poly.pdbx_strand_id
1 'polypeptide(L)'
;MRLDVVSIFPEYLAPLQLSLVGKAIENGLVDLAVHDLRQWTSDRHRTVDDTPYGGGAGMVMKPDPWGLMLDEIAPAEQQPRPAEQQPRLIVLTPSGRQFNQRLADELATEQHLIFACGRYEGIDARVVEHAATRMRVDEISIGDYVLNGGEAAALVIIEAIVRLIPGVVGNPESLAEESHSAGHEGLLEYPVYTKPPSWRDLAVPEVLFSGHHGRIAAWRREQALAKTRDRRPDLLPPVHGELVVGPATAADAGELFTLQQAAFMAEGRLNGSFDIPPLTQTLDELRDSLSQESGLAARGHQSVLAARGHQSVLAARGHQSVLAARLAGRLVGSVRGRLEADGAWYIGRLMVAPDLHGVGIGGRLMDAIEALAPEDATEYRLVTGALSSGSRRFYARRGYREA
;
A
#
# COMPACT_ATOMS: atom_id res chain seq x y z
N MET A 1 14.32 -8.20 -23.76
CA MET A 1 13.79 -6.81 -23.65
C MET A 1 14.69 -5.88 -24.43
N ARG A 2 14.13 -4.96 -25.24
CA ARG A 2 14.88 -3.90 -25.90
C ARG A 2 14.77 -2.58 -25.14
N LEU A 3 15.90 -1.89 -24.94
CA LEU A 3 16.01 -0.61 -24.25
C LEU A 3 16.74 0.38 -25.18
N ASP A 4 16.06 1.42 -25.60
CA ASP A 4 16.68 2.57 -26.28
C ASP A 4 16.74 3.74 -25.31
N VAL A 5 17.92 4.32 -25.10
CA VAL A 5 18.10 5.47 -24.21
C VAL A 5 18.64 6.63 -25.00
N VAL A 6 17.90 7.72 -25.04
CA VAL A 6 18.22 8.90 -25.85
C VAL A 6 18.61 10.06 -24.95
N SER A 7 19.81 10.58 -25.14
CA SER A 7 20.39 11.68 -24.36
C SER A 7 21.28 12.55 -25.25
N ILE A 8 21.61 13.75 -24.78
CA ILE A 8 22.68 14.57 -25.35
C ILE A 8 24.05 14.31 -24.68
N PHE A 9 24.07 13.39 -23.71
CA PHE A 9 25.29 12.93 -23.02
C PHE A 9 25.29 11.38 -22.90
N PRO A 10 25.47 10.66 -24.02
CA PRO A 10 25.44 9.20 -24.06
C PRO A 10 26.45 8.55 -23.12
N GLU A 11 27.59 9.19 -22.88
CA GLU A 11 28.65 8.70 -21.99
C GLU A 11 28.20 8.62 -20.53
N TYR A 12 27.19 9.40 -20.14
CA TYR A 12 26.59 9.35 -18.79
C TYR A 12 25.98 7.98 -18.49
N LEU A 13 25.64 7.21 -19.49
CA LEU A 13 24.98 5.91 -19.38
C LEU A 13 25.95 4.72 -19.42
N ALA A 14 27.26 4.97 -19.46
CA ALA A 14 28.29 3.94 -19.43
C ALA A 14 28.16 2.95 -18.25
N PRO A 15 27.67 3.32 -17.04
CA PRO A 15 27.44 2.37 -15.93
C PRO A 15 26.51 1.20 -16.29
N LEU A 16 25.62 1.32 -17.27
CA LEU A 16 24.74 0.24 -17.71
C LEU A 16 25.50 -0.97 -18.30
N GLN A 17 26.76 -0.79 -18.69
CA GLN A 17 27.63 -1.86 -19.17
C GLN A 17 28.27 -2.68 -18.02
N LEU A 18 27.99 -2.32 -16.76
CA LEU A 18 28.63 -2.93 -15.60
C LEU A 18 27.64 -3.84 -14.83
N SER A 19 28.23 -4.67 -13.95
CA SER A 19 27.47 -5.48 -12.97
C SER A 19 26.42 -6.38 -13.60
N LEU A 20 25.23 -6.49 -12.99
CA LEU A 20 24.13 -7.36 -13.45
C LEU A 20 23.54 -6.89 -14.78
N VAL A 21 23.42 -5.57 -14.98
CA VAL A 21 22.88 -5.01 -16.23
C VAL A 21 23.81 -5.36 -17.40
N GLY A 22 25.13 -5.15 -17.23
CA GLY A 22 26.12 -5.51 -18.26
C GLY A 22 26.07 -7.01 -18.58
N LYS A 23 25.96 -7.88 -17.57
CA LYS A 23 25.82 -9.33 -17.78
C LYS A 23 24.52 -9.69 -18.48
N ALA A 24 23.41 -9.00 -18.19
CA ALA A 24 22.13 -9.23 -18.89
C ALA A 24 22.24 -8.88 -20.38
N ILE A 25 23.00 -7.83 -20.71
CA ILE A 25 23.31 -7.46 -22.10
C ILE A 25 24.19 -8.52 -22.77
N GLU A 26 25.29 -8.90 -22.15
CA GLU A 26 26.20 -9.94 -22.65
C GLU A 26 25.49 -11.27 -22.91
N ASN A 27 24.53 -11.64 -22.05
CA ASN A 27 23.74 -12.86 -22.17
C ASN A 27 22.53 -12.74 -23.15
N GLY A 28 22.33 -11.57 -23.79
CA GLY A 28 21.24 -11.34 -24.73
C GLY A 28 19.84 -11.27 -24.10
N LEU A 29 19.75 -11.11 -22.78
CA LEU A 29 18.48 -10.89 -22.08
C LEU A 29 17.97 -9.46 -22.27
N VAL A 30 18.89 -8.51 -22.45
CA VAL A 30 18.64 -7.10 -22.72
C VAL A 30 19.41 -6.68 -23.97
N ASP A 31 18.72 -6.04 -24.89
CA ASP A 31 19.29 -5.36 -26.05
C ASP A 31 19.28 -3.85 -25.76
N LEU A 32 20.45 -3.29 -25.40
CA LEU A 32 20.59 -1.88 -25.03
C LEU A 32 21.24 -1.09 -26.14
N ALA A 33 20.53 -0.05 -26.60
CA ALA A 33 21.07 0.97 -27.51
C ALA A 33 21.03 2.34 -26.82
N VAL A 34 22.17 3.03 -26.82
CA VAL A 34 22.28 4.41 -26.29
C VAL A 34 22.55 5.35 -27.45
N HIS A 35 21.73 6.39 -27.57
CA HIS A 35 21.71 7.29 -28.71
C HIS A 35 22.05 8.72 -28.29
N ASP A 36 22.88 9.41 -29.09
CA ASP A 36 23.04 10.85 -28.98
C ASP A 36 21.93 11.56 -29.82
N LEU A 37 21.03 12.29 -29.13
CA LEU A 37 19.94 13.03 -29.76
C LEU A 37 20.42 13.96 -30.87
N ARG A 38 21.67 14.43 -30.83
CA ARG A 38 22.26 15.27 -31.85
C ARG A 38 22.43 14.59 -33.21
N GLN A 39 22.26 13.28 -33.29
CA GLN A 39 22.26 12.54 -34.57
C GLN A 39 21.08 12.92 -35.46
N TRP A 40 19.97 13.38 -34.86
CA TRP A 40 18.75 13.81 -35.57
C TRP A 40 18.61 15.32 -35.72
N THR A 41 19.75 16.05 -35.72
CA THR A 41 19.79 17.46 -36.05
C THR A 41 20.34 17.67 -37.44
N SER A 42 19.82 18.67 -38.17
CA SER A 42 20.23 18.97 -39.53
C SER A 42 21.16 20.18 -39.64
N ASP A 43 21.27 20.97 -38.56
CA ASP A 43 22.08 22.18 -38.59
C ASP A 43 23.57 21.88 -38.23
N ARG A 44 24.46 22.77 -38.67
CA ARG A 44 25.91 22.64 -38.48
C ARG A 44 26.31 22.55 -36.99
N HIS A 45 25.56 23.19 -36.13
CA HIS A 45 25.86 23.26 -34.69
C HIS A 45 25.24 22.11 -33.85
N ARG A 46 24.46 21.25 -34.52
CA ARG A 46 23.72 20.14 -33.91
C ARG A 46 22.87 20.61 -32.72
N THR A 47 22.10 21.69 -32.94
CA THR A 47 21.33 22.39 -31.93
C THR A 47 20.07 21.61 -31.54
N VAL A 48 19.93 21.26 -30.28
CA VAL A 48 18.83 20.45 -29.75
C VAL A 48 17.85 21.24 -28.86
N ASP A 49 18.12 22.53 -28.61
CA ASP A 49 17.37 23.39 -27.71
C ASP A 49 17.17 24.79 -28.30
N ASP A 50 16.19 25.53 -27.75
CA ASP A 50 15.91 26.92 -28.12
C ASP A 50 15.21 27.63 -26.97
N THR A 51 15.03 28.93 -27.06
CA THR A 51 14.35 29.75 -26.05
C THR A 51 12.85 29.39 -25.96
N PRO A 52 12.26 29.35 -24.75
CA PRO A 52 10.85 29.02 -24.58
C PRO A 52 9.91 30.10 -25.13
N TYR A 53 8.82 29.68 -25.77
CA TYR A 53 7.73 30.59 -26.11
C TYR A 53 7.11 31.15 -24.82
N GLY A 54 6.76 32.41 -24.84
CA GLY A 54 6.23 33.13 -23.68
C GLY A 54 7.31 33.74 -22.79
N GLY A 55 8.60 33.52 -23.14
CA GLY A 55 9.74 34.03 -22.37
C GLY A 55 10.00 33.18 -21.10
N GLY A 56 10.97 33.59 -20.33
CA GLY A 56 11.43 32.88 -19.13
C GLY A 56 12.93 32.61 -19.17
N ALA A 57 13.47 32.12 -18.07
CA ALA A 57 14.86 31.68 -17.97
C ALA A 57 15.01 30.26 -18.54
N GLY A 58 16.19 29.95 -19.04
CA GLY A 58 16.53 28.62 -19.52
C GLY A 58 16.22 28.38 -21.00
N MET A 59 16.33 27.12 -21.40
CA MET A 59 16.15 26.62 -22.76
C MET A 59 15.20 25.42 -22.73
N VAL A 60 14.53 25.12 -23.84
CA VAL A 60 13.65 23.96 -24.00
C VAL A 60 14.17 23.11 -25.15
N MET A 61 14.19 21.79 -24.99
CA MET A 61 14.61 20.87 -26.04
C MET A 61 13.60 20.87 -27.18
N LYS A 62 14.10 21.09 -28.41
CA LYS A 62 13.32 21.24 -29.64
C LYS A 62 12.58 19.96 -29.99
N PRO A 63 11.34 20.04 -30.54
CA PRO A 63 10.57 18.87 -30.94
C PRO A 63 11.13 18.11 -32.14
N ASP A 64 11.78 18.81 -33.11
CA ASP A 64 12.21 18.18 -34.37
C ASP A 64 13.19 17.02 -34.17
N PRO A 65 14.30 17.13 -33.36
CA PRO A 65 15.21 16.01 -33.15
C PRO A 65 14.51 14.82 -32.47
N TRP A 66 13.60 15.07 -31.51
CA TRP A 66 12.85 14.02 -30.86
C TRP A 66 11.85 13.34 -31.79
N GLY A 67 11.17 14.10 -32.67
CA GLY A 67 10.24 13.56 -33.66
C GLY A 67 10.97 12.63 -34.64
N LEU A 68 12.10 13.09 -35.24
CA LEU A 68 12.92 12.29 -36.12
C LEU A 68 13.49 11.03 -35.47
N MET A 69 13.92 11.14 -34.20
CA MET A 69 14.36 10.00 -33.40
C MET A 69 13.25 8.96 -33.24
N LEU A 70 12.04 9.39 -32.86
CA LEU A 70 10.89 8.51 -32.72
C LEU A 70 10.49 7.83 -34.03
N ASP A 71 10.60 8.55 -35.15
CA ASP A 71 10.31 8.00 -36.47
C ASP A 71 11.30 6.90 -36.91
N GLU A 72 12.55 6.99 -36.47
CA GLU A 72 13.59 5.98 -36.74
C GLU A 72 13.56 4.79 -35.77
N ILE A 73 13.49 5.06 -34.45
CA ILE A 73 13.57 4.00 -33.44
C ILE A 73 12.24 3.24 -33.33
N ALA A 74 11.12 3.93 -33.48
CA ALA A 74 9.78 3.38 -33.38
C ALA A 74 8.91 3.84 -34.58
N PRO A 75 9.23 3.38 -35.80
CA PRO A 75 8.50 3.79 -37.01
C PRO A 75 7.02 3.45 -36.88
N ALA A 76 6.17 4.37 -37.38
CA ALA A 76 4.73 4.14 -37.48
C ALA A 76 4.47 2.95 -38.42
N GLU A 77 3.81 1.94 -37.94
CA GLU A 77 3.50 0.75 -38.74
C GLU A 77 2.23 0.97 -39.59
N GLN A 78 2.20 0.32 -40.73
CA GLN A 78 1.02 0.34 -41.63
C GLN A 78 -0.16 -0.45 -41.01
N GLN A 79 0.10 -1.36 -40.03
CA GLN A 79 -0.90 -2.07 -39.28
C GLN A 79 -0.63 -1.88 -37.80
N PRO A 80 -1.63 -1.51 -37.01
CA PRO A 80 -1.44 -1.33 -35.57
C PRO A 80 -1.05 -2.66 -34.89
N ARG A 81 0.09 -2.67 -34.15
CA ARG A 81 0.45 -3.77 -33.27
C ARG A 81 -0.52 -3.83 -32.10
N PRO A 82 -0.74 -5.02 -31.51
CA PRO A 82 -1.36 -5.10 -30.21
C PRO A 82 -0.67 -4.17 -29.20
N ALA A 83 -1.42 -3.56 -28.31
CA ALA A 83 -0.89 -2.58 -27.35
C ALA A 83 0.33 -3.10 -26.55
N GLU A 84 0.35 -4.41 -26.27
CA GLU A 84 1.42 -5.10 -25.54
C GLU A 84 2.74 -5.22 -26.33
N GLN A 85 2.70 -5.02 -27.66
CA GLN A 85 3.86 -5.09 -28.55
C GLN A 85 4.32 -3.72 -29.06
N GLN A 86 3.58 -2.66 -28.71
CA GLN A 86 3.97 -1.31 -29.05
C GLN A 86 5.13 -0.85 -28.16
N PRO A 87 6.10 -0.09 -28.70
CA PRO A 87 7.09 0.58 -27.88
C PRO A 87 6.42 1.46 -26.83
N ARG A 88 7.05 1.59 -25.67
CA ARG A 88 6.60 2.49 -24.60
C ARG A 88 7.63 3.58 -24.38
N LEU A 89 7.24 4.82 -24.55
CA LEU A 89 8.09 5.98 -24.34
C LEU A 89 8.04 6.39 -22.87
N ILE A 90 9.20 6.48 -22.24
CA ILE A 90 9.38 6.92 -20.86
C ILE A 90 10.05 8.29 -20.89
N VAL A 91 9.31 9.32 -20.57
CA VAL A 91 9.83 10.69 -20.47
C VAL A 91 10.18 10.98 -19.02
N LEU A 92 11.44 11.30 -18.77
CA LEU A 92 11.96 11.49 -17.42
C LEU A 92 11.81 12.96 -17.01
N THR A 93 10.90 13.21 -16.08
CA THR A 93 10.54 14.57 -15.64
C THR A 93 10.17 14.58 -14.17
N PRO A 94 10.51 15.62 -13.38
CA PRO A 94 10.10 15.73 -11.99
C PRO A 94 8.59 15.89 -11.80
N SER A 95 7.84 16.30 -12.83
CA SER A 95 6.37 16.41 -12.80
C SER A 95 5.64 15.11 -13.14
N GLY A 96 6.35 14.03 -13.47
CA GLY A 96 5.79 12.73 -13.80
C GLY A 96 5.24 11.96 -12.60
N ARG A 97 4.52 10.87 -12.89
CA ARG A 97 4.10 9.94 -11.82
C ARG A 97 5.32 9.33 -11.12
N GLN A 98 5.22 9.13 -9.81
CA GLN A 98 6.33 8.63 -9.03
C GLN A 98 6.66 7.16 -9.36
N PHE A 99 7.94 6.89 -9.65
CA PHE A 99 8.46 5.55 -9.83
C PHE A 99 8.49 4.79 -8.51
N ASN A 100 8.04 3.55 -8.52
CA ASN A 100 8.05 2.63 -7.38
C ASN A 100 8.18 1.18 -7.87
N GLN A 101 8.32 0.22 -6.93
CA GLN A 101 8.52 -1.18 -7.28
C GLN A 101 7.41 -1.75 -8.17
N ARG A 102 6.14 -1.40 -7.91
CA ARG A 102 5.00 -1.86 -8.74
C ARG A 102 5.12 -1.38 -10.19
N LEU A 103 5.60 -0.14 -10.40
CA LEU A 103 5.84 0.36 -11.75
C LEU A 103 7.06 -0.32 -12.39
N ALA A 104 8.10 -0.65 -11.59
CA ALA A 104 9.22 -1.45 -12.08
C ALA A 104 8.77 -2.85 -12.55
N ASP A 105 7.92 -3.53 -11.78
CA ASP A 105 7.34 -4.82 -12.14
C ASP A 105 6.52 -4.73 -13.44
N GLU A 106 5.71 -3.67 -13.60
CA GLU A 106 4.95 -3.39 -14.82
C GLU A 106 5.88 -3.21 -16.02
N LEU A 107 6.88 -2.33 -15.91
CA LEU A 107 7.81 -2.03 -16.98
C LEU A 107 8.73 -3.21 -17.34
N ALA A 108 9.02 -4.09 -16.37
CA ALA A 108 9.83 -5.28 -16.61
C ALA A 108 9.16 -6.31 -17.54
N THR A 109 7.84 -6.21 -17.75
CA THR A 109 7.10 -7.07 -18.69
C THR A 109 7.09 -6.55 -20.13
N GLU A 110 7.54 -5.32 -20.35
CA GLU A 110 7.54 -4.70 -21.68
C GLU A 110 8.61 -5.28 -22.59
N GLN A 111 8.30 -5.35 -23.87
CA GLN A 111 9.26 -5.83 -24.86
C GLN A 111 10.23 -4.74 -25.30
N HIS A 112 9.77 -3.48 -25.37
CA HIS A 112 10.55 -2.36 -25.86
C HIS A 112 10.22 -1.07 -25.08
N LEU A 113 11.23 -0.52 -24.38
CA LEU A 113 11.17 0.76 -23.69
C LEU A 113 12.11 1.76 -24.34
N ILE A 114 11.64 2.99 -24.52
CA ILE A 114 12.41 4.12 -25.04
C ILE A 114 12.49 5.16 -23.93
N PHE A 115 13.69 5.48 -23.45
CA PHE A 115 13.92 6.47 -22.41
C PHE A 115 14.32 7.81 -23.02
N ALA A 116 13.52 8.84 -22.83
CA ALA A 116 13.82 10.22 -23.24
C ALA A 116 14.42 10.99 -22.06
N CYS A 117 15.74 11.22 -22.10
CA CYS A 117 16.46 11.96 -21.06
C CYS A 117 16.42 13.46 -21.40
N GLY A 118 15.43 14.16 -20.85
CA GLY A 118 15.32 15.61 -20.98
C GLY A 118 16.47 16.34 -20.25
N ARG A 119 16.80 17.53 -20.77
CA ARG A 119 17.74 18.48 -20.17
C ARG A 119 17.12 19.88 -20.19
N TYR A 120 17.82 20.85 -19.60
CA TYR A 120 17.36 22.23 -19.48
C TYR A 120 16.00 22.31 -18.75
N GLU A 121 15.04 23.09 -19.28
CA GLU A 121 13.67 23.22 -18.73
C GLU A 121 12.74 22.08 -19.17
N GLY A 122 13.27 21.08 -19.91
CA GLY A 122 12.53 19.90 -20.35
C GLY A 122 12.43 19.79 -21.86
N ILE A 123 11.59 18.84 -22.29
CA ILE A 123 11.31 18.54 -23.69
C ILE A 123 10.03 19.28 -24.10
N ASP A 124 9.98 19.82 -25.33
CA ASP A 124 8.79 20.45 -25.88
C ASP A 124 7.56 19.52 -25.73
N ALA A 125 6.48 20.03 -25.15
CA ALA A 125 5.29 19.24 -24.83
C ALA A 125 4.66 18.54 -26.04
N ARG A 126 4.81 19.10 -27.23
CA ARG A 126 4.30 18.51 -28.48
C ARG A 126 4.93 17.15 -28.79
N VAL A 127 6.13 16.85 -28.28
CA VAL A 127 6.76 15.53 -28.40
C VAL A 127 5.94 14.45 -27.72
N VAL A 128 5.51 14.70 -26.48
CA VAL A 128 4.66 13.80 -25.70
C VAL A 128 3.29 13.64 -26.36
N GLU A 129 2.66 14.75 -26.73
CA GLU A 129 1.36 14.76 -27.40
C GLU A 129 1.39 13.96 -28.72
N HIS A 130 2.40 14.18 -29.55
CA HIS A 130 2.57 13.45 -30.79
C HIS A 130 2.83 11.96 -30.58
N ALA A 131 3.75 11.62 -29.68
CA ALA A 131 4.07 10.22 -29.36
C ALA A 131 2.84 9.46 -28.85
N ALA A 132 1.99 10.09 -28.03
CA ALA A 132 0.76 9.50 -27.47
C ALA A 132 -0.27 9.11 -28.56
N THR A 133 -0.18 9.65 -29.78
CA THR A 133 -1.05 9.25 -30.91
C THR A 133 -0.70 7.88 -31.48
N ARG A 134 0.49 7.32 -31.18
CA ARG A 134 1.00 6.11 -31.83
C ARG A 134 1.65 5.10 -30.91
N MET A 135 1.90 5.44 -29.67
CA MET A 135 2.49 4.54 -28.66
C MET A 135 2.07 4.92 -27.25
N ARG A 136 2.32 4.04 -26.28
CA ARG A 136 2.14 4.38 -24.86
C ARG A 136 3.24 5.34 -24.41
N VAL A 137 2.86 6.38 -23.67
CA VAL A 137 3.78 7.37 -23.12
C VAL A 137 3.56 7.49 -21.63
N ASP A 138 4.63 7.43 -20.86
CA ASP A 138 4.65 7.73 -19.44
C ASP A 138 5.64 8.84 -19.12
N GLU A 139 5.17 9.82 -18.39
CA GLU A 139 6.02 10.80 -17.72
C GLU A 139 6.32 10.27 -16.30
N ILE A 140 7.61 10.07 -15.98
CA ILE A 140 8.03 9.40 -14.75
C ILE A 140 9.02 10.28 -13.98
N SER A 141 8.74 10.42 -12.66
CA SER A 141 9.63 11.03 -11.66
C SER A 141 10.21 9.95 -10.76
N ILE A 142 11.49 10.07 -10.38
CA ILE A 142 12.13 9.17 -9.40
C ILE A 142 12.10 9.74 -7.97
N GLY A 143 11.44 10.87 -7.75
CA GLY A 143 11.30 11.48 -6.42
C GLY A 143 11.06 13.00 -6.49
N ASP A 144 10.74 13.59 -5.34
CA ASP A 144 10.38 15.00 -5.20
C ASP A 144 11.65 15.89 -5.12
N TYR A 145 12.47 15.82 -6.16
CA TYR A 145 13.67 16.65 -6.33
C TYR A 145 13.99 16.82 -7.81
N VAL A 146 14.72 17.87 -8.12
CA VAL A 146 15.08 18.22 -9.50
C VAL A 146 16.52 17.81 -9.78
N LEU A 147 16.74 17.13 -10.89
CA LEU A 147 18.05 16.76 -11.43
C LEU A 147 18.41 17.68 -12.61
N ASN A 148 19.71 17.73 -12.95
CA ASN A 148 20.17 18.48 -14.13
C ASN A 148 19.73 17.85 -15.46
N GLY A 149 19.25 16.60 -15.46
CA GLY A 149 18.79 15.87 -16.64
C GLY A 149 18.28 14.49 -16.29
N GLY A 150 17.67 13.83 -17.28
CA GLY A 150 17.00 12.53 -17.10
C GLY A 150 17.94 11.33 -17.00
N GLU A 151 19.22 11.45 -17.30
CA GLU A 151 20.15 10.31 -17.41
C GLU A 151 20.30 9.54 -16.10
N ALA A 152 20.41 10.24 -14.96
CA ALA A 152 20.46 9.59 -13.65
C ALA A 152 19.15 8.85 -13.33
N ALA A 153 18.01 9.41 -13.71
CA ALA A 153 16.72 8.74 -13.58
C ALA A 153 16.62 7.49 -14.46
N ALA A 154 17.12 7.56 -15.70
CA ALA A 154 17.21 6.40 -16.59
C ALA A 154 18.05 5.28 -15.97
N LEU A 155 19.23 5.59 -15.41
CA LEU A 155 20.06 4.61 -14.71
C LEU A 155 19.29 3.91 -13.58
N VAL A 156 18.64 4.67 -12.70
CA VAL A 156 17.86 4.14 -11.56
C VAL A 156 16.74 3.22 -12.02
N ILE A 157 15.96 3.65 -13.03
CA ILE A 157 14.81 2.90 -13.52
C ILE A 157 15.27 1.62 -14.24
N ILE A 158 16.27 1.70 -15.10
CA ILE A 158 16.81 0.56 -15.85
C ILE A 158 17.42 -0.48 -14.88
N GLU A 159 18.19 -0.05 -13.88
CA GLU A 159 18.72 -0.92 -12.84
C GLU A 159 17.59 -1.68 -12.10
N ALA A 160 16.52 -0.96 -11.73
CA ALA A 160 15.37 -1.53 -11.04
C ALA A 160 14.57 -2.53 -11.92
N ILE A 161 14.43 -2.25 -13.21
CA ILE A 161 13.66 -3.10 -14.16
C ILE A 161 14.46 -4.34 -14.55
N VAL A 162 15.72 -4.17 -14.96
CA VAL A 162 16.53 -5.25 -15.55
C VAL A 162 16.72 -6.39 -14.56
N ARG A 163 16.90 -6.10 -13.28
CA ARG A 163 17.04 -7.14 -12.25
C ARG A 163 15.80 -8.01 -12.06
N LEU A 164 14.62 -7.57 -12.53
CA LEU A 164 13.35 -8.31 -12.47
C LEU A 164 13.17 -9.26 -13.67
N ILE A 165 13.98 -9.10 -14.71
CA ILE A 165 13.93 -9.99 -15.90
C ILE A 165 14.40 -11.38 -15.49
N PRO A 166 13.62 -12.45 -15.82
CA PRO A 166 14.02 -13.81 -15.51
C PRO A 166 15.42 -14.15 -16.02
N GLY A 167 16.26 -14.71 -15.14
CA GLY A 167 17.64 -15.09 -15.46
C GLY A 167 18.71 -14.02 -15.23
N VAL A 168 18.36 -12.81 -14.87
CA VAL A 168 19.33 -11.73 -14.52
C VAL A 168 19.85 -11.93 -13.10
N VAL A 169 18.97 -12.17 -12.13
CA VAL A 169 19.33 -12.46 -10.74
C VAL A 169 19.47 -13.99 -10.58
N GLY A 170 20.57 -14.43 -9.97
CA GLY A 170 20.89 -15.87 -9.86
C GLY A 170 19.95 -16.66 -8.96
N ASN A 171 19.34 -16.03 -7.93
CA ASN A 171 18.30 -16.64 -7.10
C ASN A 171 17.02 -15.81 -7.13
N PRO A 172 15.98 -16.25 -7.85
CA PRO A 172 14.71 -15.54 -7.92
C PRO A 172 13.99 -15.37 -6.56
N GLU A 173 14.24 -16.27 -5.59
CA GLU A 173 13.65 -16.20 -4.25
C GLU A 173 14.13 -14.96 -3.49
N SER A 174 15.34 -14.45 -3.82
CA SER A 174 15.84 -13.21 -3.21
C SER A 174 14.95 -12.02 -3.49
N LEU A 175 14.32 -11.94 -4.67
CA LEU A 175 13.44 -10.85 -5.06
C LEU A 175 12.13 -10.85 -4.25
N ALA A 176 11.68 -12.01 -3.77
CA ALA A 176 10.42 -12.14 -3.03
C ALA A 176 10.52 -11.58 -1.59
N GLU A 177 11.69 -11.60 -0.98
CA GLU A 177 11.92 -11.15 0.41
C GLU A 177 12.42 -9.70 0.50
N GLU A 178 12.59 -8.99 -0.60
CA GLU A 178 13.11 -7.62 -0.62
C GLU A 178 12.05 -6.57 -0.20
N SER A 179 12.55 -5.41 0.22
CA SER A 179 11.71 -4.25 0.53
C SER A 179 10.80 -3.90 -0.64
N HIS A 180 9.54 -3.59 -0.36
CA HIS A 180 8.50 -3.24 -1.33
C HIS A 180 8.03 -4.35 -2.26
N SER A 181 8.59 -5.57 -2.18
CA SER A 181 8.12 -6.71 -2.98
C SER A 181 6.72 -7.17 -2.55
N ALA A 182 5.96 -7.73 -3.50
CA ALA A 182 4.66 -8.31 -3.20
C ALA A 182 4.77 -9.52 -2.24
N GLY A 183 5.85 -10.30 -2.35
CA GLY A 183 6.13 -11.43 -1.45
C GLY A 183 6.41 -11.02 -0.01
N HIS A 184 6.87 -9.78 0.19
CA HIS A 184 7.12 -9.19 1.52
C HIS A 184 5.99 -8.25 1.99
N GLU A 185 4.78 -8.38 1.44
CA GLU A 185 3.60 -7.57 1.78
C GLU A 185 3.84 -6.03 1.63
N GLY A 186 4.80 -5.61 0.83
CA GLY A 186 5.19 -4.21 0.66
C GLY A 186 5.97 -3.60 1.84
N LEU A 187 6.31 -4.40 2.85
CA LEU A 187 7.08 -3.96 4.01
C LEU A 187 8.54 -3.63 3.66
N LEU A 188 9.21 -2.92 4.56
CA LEU A 188 10.66 -2.81 4.53
C LEU A 188 11.29 -4.13 5.00
N GLU A 189 12.42 -4.47 4.40
CA GLU A 189 13.20 -5.65 4.74
C GLU A 189 13.67 -5.64 6.20
N TYR A 190 13.64 -6.82 6.83
CA TYR A 190 14.19 -7.05 8.17
C TYR A 190 15.73 -6.90 8.18
N PRO A 191 16.39 -6.70 9.35
CA PRO A 191 17.83 -6.61 9.44
C PRO A 191 18.49 -7.96 9.12
N VAL A 192 19.50 -7.92 8.24
CA VAL A 192 20.29 -9.09 7.85
C VAL A 192 21.64 -9.11 8.56
N TYR A 193 22.14 -10.30 8.86
CA TYR A 193 23.38 -10.53 9.58
C TYR A 193 24.23 -11.57 8.87
N THR A 194 25.57 -11.40 8.95
CA THR A 194 26.55 -12.36 8.44
C THR A 194 27.66 -12.57 9.46
N LYS A 195 28.65 -13.38 9.11
CA LYS A 195 29.83 -13.63 9.95
C LYS A 195 30.68 -12.37 10.15
N PRO A 196 31.30 -12.21 11.33
CA PRO A 196 31.34 -13.12 12.51
C PRO A 196 30.08 -13.01 13.38
N PRO A 197 29.80 -13.97 14.30
CA PRO A 197 28.60 -13.97 15.18
C PRO A 197 28.58 -12.80 16.19
N SER A 198 29.70 -12.15 16.43
CA SER A 198 29.79 -10.91 17.19
C SER A 198 30.79 -9.98 16.55
N TRP A 199 30.43 -8.69 16.44
CA TRP A 199 31.29 -7.64 15.91
C TRP A 199 31.17 -6.39 16.79
N ARG A 200 32.31 -5.96 17.38
CA ARG A 200 32.39 -4.78 18.27
C ARG A 200 31.32 -4.84 19.40
N ASP A 201 31.24 -5.96 20.09
CA ASP A 201 30.30 -6.26 21.19
C ASP A 201 28.82 -6.31 20.77
N LEU A 202 28.51 -6.25 19.49
CA LEU A 202 27.18 -6.43 18.93
C LEU A 202 27.03 -7.88 18.45
N ALA A 203 26.14 -8.62 19.09
CA ALA A 203 25.89 -10.01 18.76
C ALA A 203 24.75 -10.16 17.71
N VAL A 204 24.85 -11.21 16.90
CA VAL A 204 23.73 -11.64 16.07
C VAL A 204 22.62 -12.21 16.96
N PRO A 205 21.34 -11.90 16.73
CA PRO A 205 20.22 -12.42 17.52
C PRO A 205 20.21 -13.95 17.58
N GLU A 206 20.08 -14.51 18.79
CA GLU A 206 20.15 -15.96 19.05
C GLU A 206 19.14 -16.77 18.25
N VAL A 207 17.93 -16.20 17.99
CA VAL A 207 16.89 -16.86 17.20
C VAL A 207 17.37 -17.27 15.83
N LEU A 208 18.33 -16.53 15.23
CA LEU A 208 18.88 -16.82 13.90
C LEU A 208 19.81 -18.03 13.86
N PHE A 209 20.31 -18.47 15.03
CA PHE A 209 21.10 -19.69 15.17
C PHE A 209 20.26 -20.92 15.54
N SER A 210 18.97 -20.74 15.84
CA SER A 210 18.12 -21.81 16.40
C SER A 210 17.79 -22.96 15.45
N GLY A 211 17.98 -22.78 14.14
CA GLY A 211 17.54 -23.74 13.12
C GLY A 211 16.00 -23.89 12.99
N HIS A 212 15.22 -23.21 13.81
CA HIS A 212 13.75 -23.24 13.77
C HIS A 212 13.20 -22.26 12.76
N HIS A 213 12.99 -22.68 11.50
CA HIS A 213 12.51 -21.83 10.41
C HIS A 213 11.26 -21.01 10.77
N GLY A 214 10.27 -21.60 11.46
CA GLY A 214 9.06 -20.87 11.86
C GLY A 214 9.33 -19.74 12.85
N ARG A 215 10.25 -19.92 13.82
CA ARG A 215 10.64 -18.89 14.79
C ARG A 215 11.47 -17.78 14.10
N ILE A 216 12.33 -18.17 13.17
CA ILE A 216 13.13 -17.22 12.38
C ILE A 216 12.20 -16.38 11.49
N ALA A 217 11.24 -16.99 10.80
CA ALA A 217 10.26 -16.28 9.98
C ALA A 217 9.39 -15.31 10.81
N ALA A 218 8.93 -15.72 11.97
CA ALA A 218 8.16 -14.85 12.87
C ALA A 218 8.99 -13.65 13.34
N TRP A 219 10.25 -13.87 13.73
CA TRP A 219 11.17 -12.80 14.13
C TRP A 219 11.46 -11.83 12.99
N ARG A 220 11.74 -12.35 11.77
CA ARG A 220 11.97 -11.53 10.57
C ARG A 220 10.78 -10.63 10.28
N ARG A 221 9.56 -11.18 10.33
CA ARG A 221 8.32 -10.42 10.12
C ARG A 221 8.13 -9.33 11.18
N GLU A 222 8.38 -9.65 12.45
CA GLU A 222 8.31 -8.68 13.54
C GLU A 222 9.30 -7.52 13.33
N GLN A 223 10.55 -7.82 12.94
CA GLN A 223 11.55 -6.80 12.66
C GLN A 223 11.19 -5.95 11.42
N ALA A 224 10.66 -6.56 10.37
CA ALA A 224 10.19 -5.86 9.18
C ALA A 224 9.07 -4.87 9.52
N LEU A 225 8.07 -5.31 10.30
CA LEU A 225 6.97 -4.46 10.78
C LEU A 225 7.47 -3.32 11.66
N ALA A 226 8.37 -3.59 12.60
CA ALA A 226 8.95 -2.58 13.49
C ALA A 226 9.71 -1.51 12.69
N LYS A 227 10.57 -1.94 11.75
CA LYS A 227 11.35 -1.05 10.88
C LYS A 227 10.46 -0.22 9.95
N THR A 228 9.40 -0.84 9.40
CA THR A 228 8.45 -0.15 8.53
C THR A 228 7.66 0.90 9.32
N ARG A 229 7.22 0.57 10.53
CA ARG A 229 6.52 1.51 11.42
C ARG A 229 7.37 2.73 11.76
N ASP A 230 8.65 2.51 12.02
CA ASP A 230 9.59 3.57 12.40
C ASP A 230 9.95 4.49 11.21
N ARG A 231 10.17 3.91 10.02
CA ARG A 231 10.77 4.63 8.89
C ARG A 231 9.81 4.99 7.76
N ARG A 232 8.83 4.13 7.52
CA ARG A 232 7.87 4.26 6.41
C ARG A 232 6.47 3.81 6.87
N PRO A 233 5.87 4.52 7.86
CA PRO A 233 4.53 4.21 8.34
C PRO A 233 3.46 4.29 7.24
N ASP A 234 3.71 5.03 6.18
CA ASP A 234 2.88 5.15 4.99
C ASP A 234 2.73 3.84 4.19
N LEU A 235 3.70 2.92 4.30
CA LEU A 235 3.65 1.60 3.65
C LEU A 235 2.82 0.59 4.42
N LEU A 236 2.57 0.86 5.69
CA LEU A 236 1.72 -0.03 6.48
C LEU A 236 0.27 0.13 6.04
N PRO A 237 -0.50 -0.98 5.99
CA PRO A 237 -1.94 -0.86 5.87
C PRO A 237 -2.46 0.17 6.88
N PRO A 238 -3.51 0.93 6.60
CA PRO A 238 -4.04 1.97 7.50
C PRO A 238 -4.39 1.49 8.92
N VAL A 239 -4.04 0.25 9.26
CA VAL A 239 -4.11 -0.40 10.59
C VAL A 239 -3.20 0.24 11.63
N HIS A 240 -2.15 0.96 11.23
CA HIS A 240 -1.13 1.48 12.12
C HIS A 240 -1.26 2.98 12.46
N GLY A 241 -2.37 3.61 12.07
CA GLY A 241 -2.84 4.82 12.70
C GLY A 241 -3.25 4.53 14.15
N GLU A 242 -3.42 5.56 14.97
CA GLU A 242 -3.97 5.39 16.30
C GLU A 242 -5.39 4.79 16.19
N LEU A 243 -5.55 3.54 16.66
CA LEU A 243 -6.87 2.92 16.75
C LEU A 243 -7.60 3.52 17.95
N VAL A 244 -8.55 4.36 17.68
CA VAL A 244 -9.40 4.97 18.71
C VAL A 244 -10.68 4.12 18.82
N VAL A 245 -10.94 3.60 20.02
CA VAL A 245 -12.20 2.92 20.34
C VAL A 245 -13.01 3.83 21.26
N GLY A 246 -14.23 4.14 20.87
CA GLY A 246 -15.13 5.01 21.61
C GLY A 246 -16.60 4.75 21.32
N PRO A 247 -17.53 5.42 22.01
CA PRO A 247 -18.95 5.28 21.79
C PRO A 247 -19.32 5.61 20.31
N ALA A 248 -20.17 4.78 19.73
CA ALA A 248 -20.78 5.07 18.43
C ALA A 248 -21.94 6.06 18.60
N THR A 249 -22.12 6.92 17.62
CA THR A 249 -23.15 7.96 17.60
C THR A 249 -24.07 7.80 16.39
N ALA A 250 -25.19 8.51 16.37
CA ALA A 250 -26.09 8.54 15.22
C ALA A 250 -25.40 9.04 13.93
N ALA A 251 -24.35 9.86 14.05
CA ALA A 251 -23.56 10.32 12.91
C ALA A 251 -22.79 9.16 12.25
N ASP A 252 -22.46 8.12 13.00
CA ASP A 252 -21.73 6.95 12.54
C ASP A 252 -22.62 5.94 11.77
N ALA A 253 -23.93 6.13 11.78
CA ALA A 253 -24.92 5.14 11.27
C ALA A 253 -24.62 4.69 9.83
N GLY A 254 -24.27 5.60 8.93
CA GLY A 254 -23.97 5.28 7.53
C GLY A 254 -22.73 4.40 7.35
N GLU A 255 -21.63 4.74 8.03
CA GLU A 255 -20.39 3.96 8.00
C GLU A 255 -20.60 2.60 8.69
N LEU A 256 -21.29 2.59 9.85
CA LEU A 256 -21.61 1.36 10.57
C LEU A 256 -22.51 0.41 9.76
N PHE A 257 -23.49 0.94 9.04
CA PHE A 257 -24.35 0.16 8.18
C PHE A 257 -23.55 -0.50 7.05
N THR A 258 -22.70 0.27 6.38
CA THR A 258 -21.82 -0.25 5.31
C THR A 258 -20.87 -1.32 5.83
N LEU A 259 -20.23 -1.07 6.98
CA LEU A 259 -19.36 -2.04 7.63
C LEU A 259 -20.10 -3.32 8.02
N GLN A 260 -21.31 -3.20 8.56
CA GLN A 260 -22.17 -4.31 8.96
C GLN A 260 -22.51 -5.19 7.76
N GLN A 261 -22.93 -4.60 6.64
CA GLN A 261 -23.20 -5.34 5.41
C GLN A 261 -21.93 -6.08 4.92
N ALA A 262 -20.79 -5.41 4.86
CA ALA A 262 -19.54 -6.00 4.40
C ALA A 262 -19.07 -7.17 5.31
N ALA A 263 -19.12 -6.98 6.62
CA ALA A 263 -18.59 -7.95 7.58
C ALA A 263 -19.49 -9.22 7.66
N PHE A 264 -20.81 -9.06 7.65
CA PHE A 264 -21.74 -10.18 7.80
C PHE A 264 -22.09 -10.89 6.49
N MET A 265 -21.74 -10.33 5.33
CA MET A 265 -21.92 -10.99 4.04
C MET A 265 -21.18 -12.32 3.95
N ALA A 266 -19.95 -12.39 4.48
CA ALA A 266 -19.17 -13.62 4.52
C ALA A 266 -19.83 -14.69 5.42
N GLU A 267 -20.38 -14.26 6.57
CA GLU A 267 -21.09 -15.13 7.51
C GLU A 267 -22.39 -15.66 6.88
N GLY A 268 -23.16 -14.81 6.19
CA GLY A 268 -24.36 -15.21 5.46
C GLY A 268 -24.06 -16.28 4.40
N ARG A 269 -22.98 -16.12 3.63
CA ARG A 269 -22.53 -17.13 2.64
C ARG A 269 -22.15 -18.44 3.30
N LEU A 270 -21.39 -18.38 4.40
CA LEU A 270 -20.90 -19.57 5.11
C LEU A 270 -22.05 -20.40 5.70
N ASN A 271 -23.08 -19.73 6.25
CA ASN A 271 -24.22 -20.39 6.88
C ASN A 271 -25.41 -20.61 5.92
N GLY A 272 -25.30 -20.21 4.65
CA GLY A 272 -26.33 -20.39 3.63
C GLY A 272 -27.62 -19.57 3.87
N SER A 273 -27.55 -18.53 4.70
CA SER A 273 -28.68 -17.65 5.02
C SER A 273 -28.24 -16.20 5.13
N PHE A 274 -28.98 -15.34 4.42
CA PHE A 274 -28.84 -13.88 4.51
C PHE A 274 -29.96 -13.25 5.37
N ASP A 275 -30.87 -14.05 5.88
CA ASP A 275 -31.95 -13.63 6.80
C ASP A 275 -31.41 -13.64 8.25
N ILE A 276 -30.40 -12.84 8.48
CA ILE A 276 -29.81 -12.63 9.80
C ILE A 276 -29.94 -11.16 10.21
N PRO A 277 -30.19 -10.85 11.49
CA PRO A 277 -30.49 -9.48 11.93
C PRO A 277 -29.47 -8.41 11.47
N PRO A 278 -28.16 -8.68 11.38
CA PRO A 278 -27.21 -7.71 10.85
C PRO A 278 -27.41 -7.38 9.36
N LEU A 279 -27.92 -8.30 8.55
CA LEU A 279 -28.11 -8.10 7.11
C LEU A 279 -29.50 -7.59 6.75
N THR A 280 -30.51 -7.82 7.60
CA THR A 280 -31.89 -7.40 7.38
C THR A 280 -32.22 -6.03 8.00
N GLN A 281 -31.42 -5.56 8.95
CA GLN A 281 -31.61 -4.24 9.58
C GLN A 281 -31.46 -3.11 8.56
N THR A 282 -32.37 -2.15 8.59
CA THR A 282 -32.30 -0.94 7.76
C THR A 282 -31.39 0.13 8.36
N LEU A 283 -30.97 1.11 7.53
CA LEU A 283 -30.18 2.25 7.98
C LEU A 283 -30.93 3.10 9.02
N ASP A 284 -32.23 3.29 8.84
CA ASP A 284 -33.04 4.11 9.74
C ASP A 284 -33.20 3.42 11.10
N GLU A 285 -33.47 2.10 11.14
CA GLU A 285 -33.49 1.33 12.39
C GLU A 285 -32.13 1.37 13.13
N LEU A 286 -31.02 1.32 12.38
CA LEU A 286 -29.69 1.44 12.97
C LEU A 286 -29.48 2.85 13.57
N ARG A 287 -29.84 3.89 12.82
CA ARG A 287 -29.75 5.29 13.27
C ARG A 287 -30.59 5.55 14.52
N ASP A 288 -31.83 5.05 14.53
CA ASP A 288 -32.73 5.20 15.67
C ASP A 288 -32.17 4.50 16.93
N SER A 289 -31.59 3.31 16.78
CA SER A 289 -30.94 2.61 17.89
C SER A 289 -29.80 3.42 18.48
N LEU A 290 -28.93 4.00 17.65
CA LEU A 290 -27.80 4.82 18.09
C LEU A 290 -28.26 6.17 18.70
N SER A 291 -29.36 6.74 18.23
CA SER A 291 -29.91 7.99 18.77
C SER A 291 -30.50 7.80 20.16
N GLN A 292 -31.18 6.70 20.43
CA GLN A 292 -31.73 6.38 21.74
C GLN A 292 -30.60 6.20 22.78
N GLU A 293 -29.50 5.59 22.41
CA GLU A 293 -28.31 5.41 23.26
C GLU A 293 -27.62 6.76 23.57
N SER A 294 -27.46 7.62 22.59
CA SER A 294 -26.84 8.96 22.77
C SER A 294 -27.67 9.86 23.70
N GLY A 295 -28.98 9.76 23.64
CA GLY A 295 -29.89 10.52 24.52
C GLY A 295 -29.82 10.11 26.00
N LEU A 296 -29.51 8.85 26.27
CA LEU A 296 -29.32 8.31 27.62
C LEU A 296 -27.94 8.67 28.18
N ALA A 297 -26.89 8.60 27.37
CA ALA A 297 -25.53 9.03 27.74
C ALA A 297 -25.48 10.52 28.09
N ALA A 298 -26.19 11.39 27.34
CA ALA A 298 -26.22 12.84 27.59
C ALA A 298 -26.92 13.18 28.93
N ARG A 299 -27.88 12.41 29.38
CA ARG A 299 -28.54 12.62 30.70
C ARG A 299 -27.67 12.20 31.88
N GLY A 300 -26.71 11.29 31.67
CA GLY A 300 -25.71 10.87 32.68
C GLY A 300 -24.50 11.82 32.82
N HIS A 301 -24.23 12.65 31.81
CA HIS A 301 -23.02 13.49 31.77
C HIS A 301 -23.13 14.82 32.53
N GLN A 302 -24.28 15.23 33.05
CA GLN A 302 -24.43 16.47 33.83
C GLN A 302 -23.90 16.41 35.26
N SER A 303 -23.39 15.27 35.74
CA SER A 303 -22.89 15.10 37.11
C SER A 303 -21.43 14.70 37.25
N VAL A 304 -20.61 14.67 36.19
CA VAL A 304 -19.21 14.18 36.27
C VAL A 304 -18.23 15.16 35.65
N LEU A 305 -18.18 16.39 36.18
CA LEU A 305 -17.10 17.35 35.92
C LEU A 305 -16.34 17.69 37.22
N ALA A 306 -16.06 16.72 38.06
CA ALA A 306 -15.09 16.88 39.15
C ALA A 306 -14.74 15.54 39.77
N ALA A 307 -13.76 14.83 39.19
CA ALA A 307 -12.80 14.02 39.97
C ALA A 307 -11.75 13.40 39.06
N ARG A 308 -10.51 13.78 39.26
CA ARG A 308 -9.33 13.05 38.79
C ARG A 308 -9.27 11.72 39.55
N GLY A 309 -9.11 10.62 38.79
CA GLY A 309 -8.83 9.30 39.36
C GLY A 309 -9.87 8.26 38.97
N HIS A 310 -9.38 7.17 38.38
CA HIS A 310 -10.01 5.88 38.12
C HIS A 310 -11.39 5.65 38.75
N GLN A 311 -12.31 5.14 37.89
CA GLN A 311 -13.66 4.68 38.22
C GLN A 311 -14.74 5.77 38.19
N SER A 312 -15.53 5.78 37.12
CA SER A 312 -16.93 6.16 37.21
C SER A 312 -17.76 5.12 36.46
N VAL A 313 -18.30 4.23 37.28
CA VAL A 313 -19.32 3.29 36.91
C VAL A 313 -20.64 4.05 36.73
N LEU A 314 -21.21 4.05 35.56
CA LEU A 314 -22.59 4.42 35.33
C LEU A 314 -23.45 3.16 35.39
N ALA A 315 -23.90 2.80 36.57
CA ALA A 315 -24.93 1.81 36.74
C ALA A 315 -26.27 2.36 36.24
N ALA A 316 -26.71 1.92 35.10
CA ALA A 316 -28.08 2.16 34.63
C ALA A 316 -28.62 0.85 34.03
N ARG A 317 -29.54 0.23 34.76
CA ARG A 317 -30.26 -0.98 34.35
C ARG A 317 -30.98 -0.71 33.02
N GLY A 318 -30.70 -1.56 32.00
CA GLY A 318 -31.35 -1.50 30.69
C GLY A 318 -30.51 -0.83 29.59
N HIS A 319 -29.21 -0.61 29.77
CA HIS A 319 -28.38 0.05 28.78
C HIS A 319 -27.72 -0.94 27.81
N GLN A 320 -27.86 -0.59 26.54
CA GLN A 320 -27.08 -1.12 25.44
C GLN A 320 -25.93 -0.15 25.18
N SER A 321 -24.71 -0.65 25.01
CA SER A 321 -23.54 0.14 24.61
C SER A 321 -23.08 -0.29 23.24
N VAL A 322 -22.84 0.67 22.33
CA VAL A 322 -22.25 0.41 21.02
C VAL A 322 -20.91 1.15 20.94
N LEU A 323 -19.85 0.41 20.67
CA LEU A 323 -18.53 0.96 20.46
C LEU A 323 -18.18 0.92 18.96
N ALA A 324 -17.52 1.98 18.50
CA ALA A 324 -16.91 2.11 17.19
C ALA A 324 -15.40 2.18 17.32
N ALA A 325 -14.70 1.41 16.49
CA ALA A 325 -13.26 1.50 16.33
C ALA A 325 -12.96 2.31 15.07
N ARG A 326 -12.18 3.39 15.22
CA ARG A 326 -11.73 4.25 14.12
C ARG A 326 -10.23 4.20 13.98
N LEU A 327 -9.79 4.14 12.74
CA LEU A 327 -8.39 4.11 12.36
C LEU A 327 -8.15 5.22 11.33
N ALA A 328 -7.32 6.20 11.66
CA ALA A 328 -7.10 7.38 10.82
C ALA A 328 -8.44 8.03 10.36
N GLY A 329 -9.43 8.08 11.25
CA GLY A 329 -10.76 8.63 10.96
C GLY A 329 -11.76 7.68 10.29
N ARG A 330 -11.33 6.61 9.59
CA ARG A 330 -12.19 5.58 9.01
C ARG A 330 -12.76 4.67 10.09
N LEU A 331 -14.05 4.39 10.06
CA LEU A 331 -14.68 3.40 10.92
C LEU A 331 -14.33 1.99 10.42
N VAL A 332 -13.64 1.20 11.25
CA VAL A 332 -13.06 -0.10 10.88
C VAL A 332 -13.55 -1.26 11.72
N GLY A 333 -14.31 -1.01 12.76
CA GLY A 333 -14.88 -2.05 13.59
C GLY A 333 -15.95 -1.53 14.52
N SER A 334 -16.77 -2.43 15.05
CA SER A 334 -17.78 -2.12 16.06
C SER A 334 -18.13 -3.37 16.88
N VAL A 335 -18.65 -3.15 18.08
CA VAL A 335 -19.17 -4.18 18.95
C VAL A 335 -20.31 -3.60 19.79
N ARG A 336 -21.27 -4.44 20.18
CA ARG A 336 -22.39 -4.07 21.07
C ARG A 336 -22.35 -4.89 22.33
N GLY A 337 -22.69 -4.26 23.45
CA GLY A 337 -22.91 -4.90 24.74
C GLY A 337 -24.26 -4.48 25.32
N ARG A 338 -25.00 -5.41 25.92
CA ARG A 338 -26.22 -5.09 26.66
C ARG A 338 -26.38 -6.00 27.85
N LEU A 339 -26.97 -5.45 28.92
CA LEU A 339 -27.32 -6.23 30.10
C LEU A 339 -28.68 -6.92 29.86
N GLU A 340 -28.71 -8.24 29.93
CA GLU A 340 -29.92 -9.05 29.84
C GLU A 340 -30.67 -9.05 31.18
N ALA A 341 -31.96 -9.44 31.15
CA ALA A 341 -32.80 -9.46 32.31
C ALA A 341 -32.35 -10.47 33.40
N ASP A 342 -31.58 -11.48 33.01
CA ASP A 342 -31.01 -12.51 33.90
C ASP A 342 -29.65 -12.10 34.47
N GLY A 343 -29.16 -10.89 34.21
CA GLY A 343 -27.88 -10.38 34.69
C GLY A 343 -26.69 -10.70 33.78
N ALA A 344 -26.86 -11.40 32.67
CA ALA A 344 -25.77 -11.67 31.75
C ALA A 344 -25.43 -10.41 30.91
N TRP A 345 -24.12 -10.15 30.72
CA TRP A 345 -23.64 -9.15 29.75
C TRP A 345 -23.56 -9.79 28.38
N TYR A 346 -24.54 -9.52 27.52
CA TYR A 346 -24.59 -10.04 26.16
C TYR A 346 -23.74 -9.20 25.24
N ILE A 347 -22.72 -9.81 24.62
CA ILE A 347 -21.86 -9.20 23.62
C ILE A 347 -22.28 -9.68 22.23
N GLY A 348 -22.57 -8.73 21.35
CA GLY A 348 -23.04 -9.07 20.01
C GLY A 348 -22.49 -8.11 18.93
N ARG A 349 -22.73 -8.49 17.69
CA ARG A 349 -22.34 -7.69 16.51
C ARG A 349 -20.88 -7.22 16.53
N LEU A 350 -19.95 -8.07 17.01
CA LEU A 350 -18.54 -7.82 16.81
C LEU A 350 -18.25 -7.91 15.31
N MET A 351 -17.80 -6.82 14.74
CA MET A 351 -17.44 -6.74 13.34
C MET A 351 -16.17 -5.93 13.15
N VAL A 352 -15.36 -6.36 12.18
CA VAL A 352 -14.13 -5.71 11.75
C VAL A 352 -14.15 -5.68 10.24
N ALA A 353 -13.65 -4.60 9.64
CA ALA A 353 -13.54 -4.46 8.20
C ALA A 353 -12.78 -5.66 7.61
N PRO A 354 -13.28 -6.31 6.54
CA PRO A 354 -12.70 -7.54 6.02
C PRO A 354 -11.22 -7.41 5.63
N ASP A 355 -10.81 -6.25 5.14
CA ASP A 355 -9.43 -5.89 4.79
C ASP A 355 -8.50 -5.77 6.02
N LEU A 356 -9.05 -5.78 7.24
CA LEU A 356 -8.34 -5.59 8.49
C LEU A 356 -8.49 -6.78 9.46
N HIS A 357 -8.89 -7.94 8.96
CA HIS A 357 -8.92 -9.14 9.78
C HIS A 357 -7.51 -9.59 10.19
N GLY A 358 -7.39 -10.14 11.41
CA GLY A 358 -6.11 -10.67 11.91
C GLY A 358 -5.15 -9.64 12.55
N VAL A 359 -5.48 -8.34 12.52
CA VAL A 359 -4.61 -7.26 13.02
C VAL A 359 -4.92 -6.80 14.46
N GLY A 360 -5.75 -7.57 15.19
CA GLY A 360 -6.00 -7.32 16.61
C GLY A 360 -7.17 -6.38 16.94
N ILE A 361 -7.83 -5.75 15.95
CA ILE A 361 -8.95 -4.81 16.20
C ILE A 361 -10.09 -5.47 16.98
N GLY A 362 -10.47 -6.69 16.59
CA GLY A 362 -11.52 -7.46 17.29
C GLY A 362 -11.18 -7.71 18.76
N GLY A 363 -9.92 -7.97 19.09
CA GLY A 363 -9.45 -8.12 20.46
C GLY A 363 -9.64 -6.84 21.27
N ARG A 364 -9.20 -5.70 20.74
CA ARG A 364 -9.34 -4.39 21.41
C ARG A 364 -10.81 -3.97 21.60
N LEU A 365 -11.68 -4.29 20.64
CA LEU A 365 -13.13 -4.07 20.77
C LEU A 365 -13.73 -4.93 21.88
N MET A 366 -13.31 -6.21 21.99
CA MET A 366 -13.74 -7.10 23.08
C MET A 366 -13.28 -6.59 24.43
N ASP A 367 -11.99 -6.22 24.57
CA ASP A 367 -11.47 -5.66 25.82
C ASP A 367 -12.25 -4.41 26.26
N ALA A 368 -12.56 -3.52 25.30
CA ALA A 368 -13.29 -2.30 25.59
C ALA A 368 -14.76 -2.55 25.98
N ILE A 369 -15.46 -3.49 25.33
CA ILE A 369 -16.87 -3.77 25.63
C ILE A 369 -17.02 -4.60 26.92
N GLU A 370 -16.08 -5.49 27.20
CA GLU A 370 -16.01 -6.23 28.46
C GLU A 370 -15.76 -5.29 29.66
N ALA A 371 -14.93 -4.26 29.47
CA ALA A 371 -14.69 -3.22 30.49
C ALA A 371 -15.90 -2.31 30.76
N LEU A 372 -16.91 -2.29 29.89
CA LEU A 372 -18.15 -1.57 30.08
C LEU A 372 -19.25 -2.42 30.74
N ALA A 373 -18.98 -3.68 31.00
CA ALA A 373 -19.92 -4.53 31.72
C ALA A 373 -20.18 -3.96 33.13
N PRO A 374 -21.44 -3.94 33.61
CA PRO A 374 -21.75 -3.56 34.97
C PRO A 374 -21.06 -4.50 35.98
N GLU A 375 -20.72 -3.98 37.17
CA GLU A 375 -20.04 -4.77 38.23
C GLU A 375 -20.85 -5.96 38.74
N ASP A 376 -22.19 -5.89 38.57
CA ASP A 376 -23.14 -6.94 38.93
C ASP A 376 -23.45 -7.91 37.76
N ALA A 377 -22.74 -7.80 36.65
CA ALA A 377 -22.91 -8.77 35.55
C ALA A 377 -22.47 -10.17 36.02
N THR A 378 -23.35 -11.13 35.81
CA THR A 378 -23.14 -12.51 36.31
C THR A 378 -22.25 -13.34 35.39
N GLU A 379 -22.32 -13.08 34.10
CA GLU A 379 -21.51 -13.76 33.07
C GLU A 379 -21.44 -12.94 31.79
N TYR A 380 -20.47 -13.26 30.91
CA TYR A 380 -20.39 -12.77 29.55
C TYR A 380 -21.01 -13.80 28.60
N ARG A 381 -21.97 -13.38 27.78
CA ARG A 381 -22.66 -14.25 26.82
C ARG A 381 -22.54 -13.70 25.42
N LEU A 382 -22.27 -14.55 24.44
CA LEU A 382 -22.30 -14.19 23.03
C LEU A 382 -22.83 -15.34 22.15
N VAL A 383 -23.25 -15.01 20.93
CA VAL A 383 -23.65 -16.00 19.91
C VAL A 383 -22.82 -15.79 18.65
N THR A 384 -22.34 -16.88 18.07
CA THR A 384 -21.65 -16.90 16.78
C THR A 384 -22.16 -18.04 15.91
N GLY A 385 -21.99 -17.93 14.60
CA GLY A 385 -22.43 -18.96 13.67
C GLY A 385 -21.74 -20.30 13.92
N ALA A 386 -22.49 -21.39 13.92
CA ALA A 386 -21.99 -22.73 14.18
C ALA A 386 -20.87 -23.16 13.21
N LEU A 387 -20.92 -22.68 11.94
CA LEU A 387 -19.94 -22.94 10.91
C LEU A 387 -18.76 -21.95 10.91
N SER A 388 -18.80 -20.91 11.75
CA SER A 388 -17.79 -19.85 11.81
C SER A 388 -16.56 -20.27 12.63
N SER A 389 -15.78 -21.22 12.13
CA SER A 389 -14.63 -21.81 12.83
C SER A 389 -13.58 -20.78 13.26
N GLY A 390 -13.44 -19.67 12.51
CA GLY A 390 -12.55 -18.54 12.84
C GLY A 390 -13.01 -17.80 14.10
N SER A 391 -14.29 -17.42 14.14
CA SER A 391 -14.89 -16.74 15.29
C SER A 391 -14.88 -17.63 16.53
N ARG A 392 -15.23 -18.89 16.41
CA ARG A 392 -15.18 -19.86 17.53
C ARG A 392 -13.78 -19.96 18.12
N ARG A 393 -12.73 -20.10 17.29
CA ARG A 393 -11.32 -20.11 17.75
C ARG A 393 -10.91 -18.79 18.41
N PHE A 394 -11.39 -17.66 17.90
CA PHE A 394 -11.12 -16.35 18.47
C PHE A 394 -11.68 -16.24 19.89
N TYR A 395 -12.95 -16.58 20.10
CA TYR A 395 -13.60 -16.52 21.41
C TYR A 395 -13.03 -17.56 22.39
N ALA A 396 -12.76 -18.78 21.94
CA ALA A 396 -12.13 -19.81 22.77
C ALA A 396 -10.77 -19.36 23.34
N ARG A 397 -9.94 -18.68 22.54
CA ARG A 397 -8.66 -18.12 23.02
C ARG A 397 -8.84 -17.01 24.06
N ARG A 398 -10.00 -16.39 24.15
CA ARG A 398 -10.36 -15.38 25.15
C ARG A 398 -11.05 -15.97 26.39
N GLY A 399 -11.17 -17.28 26.48
CA GLY A 399 -11.74 -17.98 27.63
C GLY A 399 -13.24 -18.26 27.54
N TYR A 400 -13.90 -17.91 26.43
CA TYR A 400 -15.30 -18.27 26.19
C TYR A 400 -15.42 -19.78 25.93
N ARG A 401 -16.47 -20.39 26.48
CA ARG A 401 -16.77 -21.81 26.32
C ARG A 401 -18.07 -21.98 25.56
N GLU A 402 -18.17 -23.04 24.78
CA GLU A 402 -19.41 -23.42 24.11
C GLU A 402 -20.40 -23.96 25.16
N ALA A 403 -21.62 -23.47 25.12
CA ALA A 403 -22.73 -23.91 25.95
C ALA A 403 -23.55 -25.01 25.28
#